data_253260a43085ddd2f6e4c2ea165adb54
#
_entry.id   253260a43085ddd2f6e4c2ea165adb54
#
_cell.length_a   1.000
_cell.length_b   1.000
_cell.length_c   1.000
_cell.angle_alpha   90.00
_cell.angle_beta   90.00
_cell.angle_gamma   90.00
#
_symmetry.space_group_name_H-M   'P 1'
#
loop_
_entity.id
_entity.type
_entity.pdbx_description
1 polymer ?
#
loop_
_entity_poly.entity_id
_entity_poly.type
_entity_poly.pdbx_seq_one_letter_code
_entity_poly.pdbx_strand_id
1 'polypeptide(L)'
;MSIVVADVDKPAAVEVAGQLADEGVLVADARALPVRVDVASADEVAALGEATMDAFGAVHLVCNNAGVSAGGLSWEVPMSDWQWVMEVNLWGVVYGVRTFVPLIVRSGGGHIVNTASMAGLTSPPFMSPYSVAKHGVVALSEALYHELSFSHPEVGASVLCPGWVRTRIH
;
A
#
# COMPACT_ATOMS: atom_id res chain seq x y z
N MET A 1 -9.09 9.11 14.89
CA MET A 1 -9.21 8.37 13.61
C MET A 1 -9.13 6.89 13.92
N SER A 2 -10.03 6.06 13.40
CA SER A 2 -9.89 4.60 13.45
C SER A 2 -8.90 4.11 12.39
N ILE A 3 -8.21 3.02 12.63
CA ILE A 3 -7.12 2.51 11.77
C ILE A 3 -7.32 1.03 11.51
N VAL A 4 -7.18 0.61 10.25
CA VAL A 4 -7.00 -0.80 9.89
C VAL A 4 -5.52 -1.05 9.72
N VAL A 5 -4.98 -2.02 10.45
CA VAL A 5 -3.59 -2.48 10.31
C VAL A 5 -3.62 -3.79 9.53
N ALA A 6 -3.22 -3.72 8.25
CA ALA A 6 -3.26 -4.85 7.33
C ALA A 6 -1.84 -5.34 7.02
N ASP A 7 -1.59 -6.62 7.26
CA ASP A 7 -0.32 -7.28 6.97
C ASP A 7 -0.55 -8.77 6.66
N VAL A 8 0.34 -9.38 5.90
CA VAL A 8 0.34 -10.84 5.70
C VAL A 8 0.70 -11.57 7.01
N ASP A 9 1.52 -10.95 7.85
CA ASP A 9 1.85 -11.36 9.21
C ASP A 9 0.80 -10.83 10.20
N LYS A 10 -0.24 -11.62 10.43
CA LYS A 10 -1.32 -11.25 11.37
C LYS A 10 -0.82 -10.98 12.81
N PRO A 11 0.09 -11.75 13.41
CA PRO A 11 0.72 -11.41 14.68
C PRO A 11 1.34 -10.01 14.71
N ALA A 12 2.10 -9.63 13.69
CA ALA A 12 2.67 -8.29 13.59
C ALA A 12 1.59 -7.20 13.49
N ALA A 13 0.53 -7.42 12.72
CA ALA A 13 -0.61 -6.50 12.65
C ALA A 13 -1.30 -6.31 14.00
N VAL A 14 -1.46 -7.38 14.78
CA VAL A 14 -2.05 -7.34 16.14
C VAL A 14 -1.14 -6.56 17.09
N GLU A 15 0.16 -6.78 17.05
CA GLU A 15 1.14 -6.06 17.87
C GLU A 15 1.09 -4.55 17.60
N VAL A 16 1.13 -4.14 16.33
CA VAL A 16 1.04 -2.72 15.93
C VAL A 16 -0.29 -2.10 16.34
N ALA A 17 -1.40 -2.83 16.19
CA ALA A 17 -2.71 -2.34 16.62
C ALA A 17 -2.76 -2.10 18.15
N GLY A 18 -2.10 -2.96 18.94
CA GLY A 18 -1.93 -2.78 20.39
C GLY A 18 -1.08 -1.56 20.71
N GLN A 19 0.08 -1.40 20.07
CA GLN A 19 0.95 -0.24 20.28
C GLN A 19 0.23 1.09 19.99
N LEU A 20 -0.56 1.18 18.91
CA LEU A 20 -1.34 2.38 18.58
C LEU A 20 -2.37 2.73 19.68
N ALA A 21 -2.93 1.73 20.35
CA ALA A 21 -3.84 1.96 21.46
C ALA A 21 -3.11 2.42 22.73
N ASP A 22 -1.98 1.78 23.06
CA ASP A 22 -1.20 2.04 24.27
C ASP A 22 -0.48 3.40 24.23
N GLU A 23 0.00 3.83 23.07
CA GLU A 23 0.71 5.11 22.86
C GLU A 23 -0.25 6.33 22.79
N GLY A 24 -1.56 6.12 22.93
CA GLY A 24 -2.54 7.20 22.87
C GLY A 24 -2.70 7.83 21.49
N VAL A 25 -2.29 7.15 20.43
CA VAL A 25 -2.49 7.57 19.05
C VAL A 25 -3.96 7.56 18.68
N LEU A 26 -4.71 6.61 19.27
CA LEU A 26 -6.15 6.52 19.10
C LEU A 26 -6.85 7.44 20.12
N VAL A 27 -7.61 8.41 19.61
CA VAL A 27 -8.33 9.38 20.44
C VAL A 27 -9.82 9.06 20.51
N ALA A 28 -10.45 9.33 21.64
CA ALA A 28 -11.88 9.09 21.89
C ALA A 28 -12.29 7.64 21.59
N ASP A 29 -13.32 7.43 20.75
CA ASP A 29 -13.86 6.12 20.40
C ASP A 29 -13.14 5.46 19.22
N ALA A 30 -11.95 5.97 18.81
CA ALA A 30 -11.16 5.39 17.71
C ALA A 30 -10.65 4.00 18.07
N ARG A 31 -10.62 3.11 17.07
CA ARG A 31 -10.19 1.72 17.23
C ARG A 31 -9.14 1.35 16.20
N ALA A 32 -8.25 0.42 16.54
CA ALA A 32 -7.38 -0.28 15.61
C ALA A 32 -7.96 -1.66 15.30
N LEU A 33 -8.06 -2.02 14.03
CA LEU A 33 -8.53 -3.31 13.54
C LEU A 33 -7.39 -4.04 12.83
N PRO A 34 -6.78 -5.08 13.43
CA PRO A 34 -5.75 -5.87 12.74
C PRO A 34 -6.40 -6.88 11.78
N VAL A 35 -6.00 -6.87 10.52
CA VAL A 35 -6.50 -7.77 9.47
C VAL A 35 -5.32 -8.47 8.79
N ARG A 36 -5.42 -9.80 8.62
CA ARG A 36 -4.47 -10.52 7.78
C ARG A 36 -4.88 -10.33 6.32
N VAL A 37 -3.94 -9.87 5.48
CA VAL A 37 -4.14 -9.67 4.05
C VAL A 37 -2.85 -9.95 3.30
N ASP A 38 -2.92 -10.76 2.27
CA ASP A 38 -1.90 -10.84 1.24
C ASP A 38 -2.25 -9.87 0.11
N VAL A 39 -1.47 -8.81 -0.04
CA VAL A 39 -1.72 -7.77 -1.07
C VAL A 39 -1.51 -8.28 -2.50
N ALA A 40 -0.84 -9.43 -2.69
CA ALA A 40 -0.72 -10.10 -3.98
C ALA A 40 -2.06 -10.74 -4.44
N SER A 41 -3.07 -10.84 -3.54
CA SER A 41 -4.39 -11.36 -3.84
C SER A 41 -5.42 -10.24 -4.01
N ALA A 42 -5.94 -10.07 -5.23
CA ALA A 42 -6.99 -9.11 -5.51
C ALA A 42 -8.24 -9.31 -4.63
N ASP A 43 -8.61 -10.57 -4.40
CA ASP A 43 -9.79 -10.94 -3.62
C ASP A 43 -9.59 -10.60 -2.12
N GLU A 44 -8.38 -10.82 -1.57
CA GLU A 44 -8.08 -10.46 -0.18
C GLU A 44 -8.07 -8.93 0.01
N VAL A 45 -7.56 -8.17 -0.97
CA VAL A 45 -7.60 -6.70 -0.92
C VAL A 45 -9.04 -6.19 -1.05
N ALA A 46 -9.88 -6.81 -1.87
CA ALA A 46 -11.30 -6.47 -1.94
C ALA A 46 -12.02 -6.76 -0.61
N ALA A 47 -11.78 -7.92 -0.02
CA ALA A 47 -12.33 -8.29 1.29
C ALA A 47 -11.86 -7.34 2.43
N LEU A 48 -10.62 -6.82 2.36
CA LEU A 48 -10.13 -5.79 3.27
C LEU A 48 -10.97 -4.51 3.16
N GLY A 49 -11.32 -4.10 1.94
CA GLY A 49 -12.19 -2.95 1.69
C GLY A 49 -13.56 -3.15 2.32
N GLU A 50 -14.18 -4.31 2.12
CA GLU A 50 -15.48 -4.66 2.73
C GLU A 50 -15.40 -4.65 4.26
N ALA A 51 -14.42 -5.33 4.83
CA ALA A 51 -14.22 -5.38 6.29
C ALA A 51 -13.99 -3.98 6.90
N THR A 52 -13.32 -3.09 6.17
CA THR A 52 -13.10 -1.70 6.61
C THR A 52 -14.41 -0.92 6.62
N MET A 53 -15.22 -1.05 5.58
CA MET A 53 -16.53 -0.40 5.50
C MET A 53 -17.50 -0.94 6.55
N ASP A 54 -17.51 -2.24 6.79
CA ASP A 54 -18.36 -2.88 7.82
C ASP A 54 -17.98 -2.40 9.23
N ALA A 55 -16.67 -2.25 9.51
CA ALA A 55 -16.18 -1.88 10.83
C ALA A 55 -16.33 -0.37 11.12
N PHE A 56 -16.18 0.49 10.12
CA PHE A 56 -16.02 1.94 10.31
C PHE A 56 -16.95 2.79 9.43
N GLY A 57 -17.63 2.22 8.46
CA GLY A 57 -18.59 2.92 7.58
C GLY A 57 -17.97 3.85 6.54
N ALA A 58 -16.66 4.11 6.59
CA ALA A 58 -15.98 5.03 5.69
C ALA A 58 -14.47 4.73 5.56
N VAL A 59 -13.88 5.16 4.44
CA VAL A 59 -12.44 5.17 4.19
C VAL A 59 -12.01 6.57 3.74
N HIS A 60 -11.09 7.20 4.46
CA HIS A 60 -10.60 8.55 4.12
C HIS A 60 -9.10 8.59 3.81
N LEU A 61 -8.33 7.61 4.29
CA LEU A 61 -6.89 7.52 4.04
C LEU A 61 -6.50 6.07 3.77
N VAL A 62 -5.77 5.87 2.69
CA VAL A 62 -5.18 4.57 2.34
C VAL A 62 -3.69 4.73 2.11
N CYS A 63 -2.90 3.84 2.70
CA CYS A 63 -1.46 3.74 2.49
C CYS A 63 -1.16 2.36 1.87
N ASN A 64 -0.96 2.31 0.56
CA ASN A 64 -0.42 1.13 -0.12
C ASN A 64 1.09 1.08 0.14
N ASN A 65 1.46 0.39 1.23
CA ASN A 65 2.82 0.42 1.74
C ASN A 65 3.53 -0.93 1.71
N ALA A 66 2.80 -2.04 1.61
CA ALA A 66 3.40 -3.37 1.57
C ALA A 66 4.46 -3.48 0.46
N GLY A 67 5.57 -4.13 0.78
CA GLY A 67 6.65 -4.25 -0.18
C GLY A 67 7.70 -5.26 0.25
N VAL A 68 8.31 -5.88 -0.75
CA VAL A 68 9.37 -6.88 -0.63
C VAL A 68 10.51 -6.55 -1.58
N SER A 69 11.67 -7.15 -1.37
CA SER A 69 12.85 -6.92 -2.21
C SER A 69 13.51 -8.23 -2.60
N ALA A 70 13.88 -8.33 -3.86
CA ALA A 70 14.80 -9.34 -4.37
C ALA A 70 15.79 -8.67 -5.32
N GLY A 71 17.01 -9.19 -5.38
CA GLY A 71 18.08 -8.60 -6.19
C GLY A 71 19.07 -9.62 -6.71
N GLY A 72 19.90 -9.17 -7.64
CA GLY A 72 20.90 -9.96 -8.34
C GLY A 72 21.14 -9.41 -9.75
N LEU A 73 21.95 -10.11 -10.55
CA LEU A 73 22.10 -9.77 -11.97
C LEU A 73 20.77 -10.02 -12.69
N SER A 74 20.33 -9.04 -13.48
CA SER A 74 18.98 -9.03 -14.06
C SER A 74 18.61 -10.30 -14.82
N TRP A 75 19.60 -10.97 -15.44
CA TRP A 75 19.43 -12.23 -16.19
C TRP A 75 19.60 -13.49 -15.36
N GLU A 76 19.94 -13.37 -14.07
CA GLU A 76 20.14 -14.50 -13.14
C GLU A 76 19.09 -14.54 -12.03
N VAL A 77 18.40 -13.41 -11.77
CA VAL A 77 17.30 -13.39 -10.78
C VAL A 77 16.24 -14.41 -11.19
N PRO A 78 15.87 -15.35 -10.30
CA PRO A 78 14.84 -16.34 -10.58
C PRO A 78 13.51 -15.69 -10.98
N MET A 79 12.79 -16.30 -11.92
CA MET A 79 11.48 -15.81 -12.34
C MET A 79 10.46 -15.78 -11.19
N SER A 80 10.59 -16.67 -10.21
CA SER A 80 9.80 -16.66 -8.97
C SER A 80 9.96 -15.34 -8.19
N ASP A 81 11.19 -14.85 -8.10
CA ASP A 81 11.48 -13.61 -7.38
C ASP A 81 10.98 -12.38 -8.16
N TRP A 82 11.11 -12.42 -9.50
CA TRP A 82 10.49 -11.41 -10.36
C TRP A 82 8.98 -11.35 -10.15
N GLN A 83 8.31 -12.50 -10.21
CA GLN A 83 6.86 -12.61 -10.01
C GLN A 83 6.46 -12.12 -8.63
N TRP A 84 7.10 -12.63 -7.57
CA TRP A 84 6.82 -12.24 -6.20
C TRP A 84 6.95 -10.72 -5.96
N VAL A 85 8.06 -10.11 -6.43
CA VAL A 85 8.28 -8.66 -6.28
C VAL A 85 7.23 -7.86 -7.06
N MET A 86 6.89 -8.29 -8.28
CA MET A 86 5.87 -7.61 -9.09
C MET A 86 4.48 -7.73 -8.49
N GLU A 87 4.13 -8.91 -7.98
CA GLU A 87 2.82 -9.18 -7.37
C GLU A 87 2.60 -8.33 -6.11
N VAL A 88 3.59 -8.29 -5.21
CA VAL A 88 3.47 -7.52 -3.97
C VAL A 88 3.62 -6.02 -4.24
N ASN A 89 4.70 -5.59 -4.90
CA ASN A 89 5.08 -4.17 -4.94
C ASN A 89 4.31 -3.36 -5.98
N LEU A 90 3.82 -4.00 -7.07
CA LEU A 90 3.08 -3.29 -8.13
C LEU A 90 1.60 -3.71 -8.14
N TRP A 91 1.32 -5.00 -8.31
CA TRP A 91 -0.08 -5.44 -8.36
C TRP A 91 -0.82 -5.19 -7.07
N GLY A 92 -0.17 -5.34 -5.90
CA GLY A 92 -0.77 -4.97 -4.62
C GLY A 92 -1.21 -3.51 -4.57
N VAL A 93 -0.42 -2.59 -5.14
CA VAL A 93 -0.80 -1.17 -5.25
C VAL A 93 -1.95 -0.99 -6.25
N VAL A 94 -1.94 -1.68 -7.39
CA VAL A 94 -3.03 -1.65 -8.38
C VAL A 94 -4.34 -2.12 -7.74
N TYR A 95 -4.33 -3.22 -6.99
CA TYR A 95 -5.51 -3.74 -6.29
C TYR A 95 -5.98 -2.77 -5.21
N GLY A 96 -5.05 -2.16 -4.47
CA GLY A 96 -5.37 -1.12 -3.49
C GLY A 96 -6.06 0.09 -4.14
N VAL A 97 -5.52 0.62 -5.23
CA VAL A 97 -6.14 1.73 -5.99
C VAL A 97 -7.55 1.34 -6.46
N ARG A 98 -7.71 0.18 -7.10
CA ARG A 98 -9.00 -0.28 -7.63
C ARG A 98 -10.07 -0.49 -6.55
N THR A 99 -9.66 -0.99 -5.39
CA THR A 99 -10.57 -1.25 -4.27
C THR A 99 -10.92 0.03 -3.52
N PHE A 100 -9.91 0.82 -3.17
CA PHE A 100 -10.11 1.88 -2.18
C PHE A 100 -10.44 3.24 -2.77
N VAL A 101 -10.04 3.59 -3.98
CA VAL A 101 -10.43 4.88 -4.59
C VAL A 101 -11.96 5.03 -4.65
N PRO A 102 -12.75 4.04 -5.14
CA PRO A 102 -14.21 4.14 -5.09
C PRO A 102 -14.80 4.23 -3.68
N LEU A 103 -14.13 3.61 -2.68
CA LEU A 103 -14.57 3.70 -1.28
C LEU A 103 -14.32 5.11 -0.70
N ILE A 104 -13.17 5.71 -1.00
CA ILE A 104 -12.82 7.08 -0.59
C ILE A 104 -13.81 8.08 -1.22
N VAL A 105 -14.12 7.95 -2.50
CA VAL A 105 -15.11 8.78 -3.19
C VAL A 105 -16.47 8.67 -2.50
N ARG A 106 -16.96 7.44 -2.24
CA ARG A 106 -18.22 7.23 -1.52
C ARG A 106 -18.22 7.75 -0.09
N SER A 107 -17.06 7.88 0.53
CA SER A 107 -16.88 8.42 1.88
C SER A 107 -16.85 9.96 1.90
N GLY A 108 -16.96 10.62 0.73
CA GLY A 108 -16.98 12.07 0.62
C GLY A 108 -15.62 12.71 0.38
N GLY A 109 -14.61 11.93 0.06
CA GLY A 109 -13.25 12.38 -0.23
C GLY A 109 -12.21 11.86 0.76
N GLY A 110 -10.95 12.16 0.46
CA GLY A 110 -9.82 11.71 1.26
C GLY A 110 -8.52 11.65 0.49
N HIS A 111 -7.64 10.69 0.84
CA HIS A 111 -6.32 10.62 0.24
C HIS A 111 -5.81 9.18 0.10
N ILE A 112 -5.10 8.91 -0.99
CA ILE A 112 -4.39 7.65 -1.19
C ILE A 112 -2.89 7.93 -1.32
N VAL A 113 -2.08 7.17 -0.57
CA VAL A 113 -0.62 7.25 -0.59
C VAL A 113 -0.05 5.94 -1.10
N ASN A 114 0.71 5.98 -2.18
CA ASN A 114 1.41 4.82 -2.71
C ASN A 114 2.91 4.91 -2.36
N THR A 115 3.44 3.89 -1.69
CA THR A 115 4.86 3.84 -1.33
C THR A 115 5.68 3.23 -2.46
N ALA A 116 6.34 4.09 -3.23
CA ALA A 116 7.37 3.71 -4.19
C ALA A 116 8.74 3.58 -3.51
N SER A 117 9.75 4.20 -4.05
CA SER A 117 11.12 4.27 -3.54
C SER A 117 11.93 5.26 -4.37
N MET A 118 13.09 5.69 -3.91
CA MET A 118 14.10 6.29 -4.80
C MET A 118 14.48 5.35 -5.96
N ALA A 119 14.40 4.04 -5.79
CA ALA A 119 14.55 3.06 -6.85
C ALA A 119 13.42 3.07 -7.89
N GLY A 120 12.35 3.83 -7.68
CA GLY A 120 11.32 4.16 -8.66
C GLY A 120 11.63 5.41 -9.49
N LEU A 121 12.69 6.13 -9.14
CA LEU A 121 13.19 7.33 -9.86
C LEU A 121 14.60 7.10 -10.42
N THR A 122 15.29 6.06 -9.96
CA THR A 122 16.63 5.66 -10.36
C THR A 122 16.66 4.15 -10.58
N SER A 123 17.70 3.65 -11.24
CA SER A 123 17.83 2.21 -11.53
C SER A 123 19.17 1.68 -11.03
N PRO A 124 19.34 1.52 -9.70
CA PRO A 124 20.58 0.99 -9.16
C PRO A 124 20.84 -0.45 -9.65
N PRO A 125 22.09 -0.83 -9.89
CA PRO A 125 22.44 -2.19 -10.31
C PRO A 125 21.97 -3.22 -9.27
N PHE A 126 21.73 -4.43 -9.72
CA PHE A 126 21.31 -5.59 -8.90
C PHE A 126 19.91 -5.48 -8.26
N MET A 127 19.10 -4.51 -8.66
CA MET A 127 17.75 -4.28 -8.10
C MET A 127 16.65 -4.26 -9.17
N SER A 128 16.86 -4.93 -10.30
CA SER A 128 15.96 -4.81 -11.46
C SER A 128 14.49 -5.12 -11.16
N PRO A 129 14.10 -6.24 -10.50
CA PRO A 129 12.70 -6.50 -10.20
C PRO A 129 12.08 -5.40 -9.35
N TYR A 130 12.80 -4.99 -8.31
CA TYR A 130 12.36 -3.94 -7.39
C TYR A 130 12.22 -2.58 -8.09
N SER A 131 13.22 -2.18 -8.87
CA SER A 131 13.21 -0.91 -9.61
C SER A 131 12.07 -0.86 -10.62
N VAL A 132 11.84 -1.93 -11.39
CA VAL A 132 10.74 -2.01 -12.35
C VAL A 132 9.39 -1.85 -11.65
N ALA A 133 9.17 -2.57 -10.55
CA ALA A 133 7.94 -2.47 -9.78
C ALA A 133 7.74 -1.04 -9.24
N LYS A 134 8.77 -0.43 -8.65
CA LYS A 134 8.68 0.90 -8.04
C LYS A 134 8.55 2.03 -9.06
N HIS A 135 9.14 1.92 -10.27
CA HIS A 135 8.83 2.81 -11.40
C HIS A 135 7.37 2.69 -11.84
N GLY A 136 6.84 1.45 -11.88
CA GLY A 136 5.42 1.21 -12.16
C GLY A 136 4.51 1.91 -11.14
N VAL A 137 4.87 1.89 -9.85
CA VAL A 137 4.10 2.60 -8.81
C VAL A 137 4.15 4.11 -8.99
N VAL A 138 5.30 4.69 -9.35
CA VAL A 138 5.41 6.13 -9.66
C VAL A 138 4.49 6.49 -10.82
N ALA A 139 4.62 5.78 -11.96
CA ALA A 139 3.82 6.04 -13.14
C ALA A 139 2.30 5.91 -12.87
N LEU A 140 1.87 4.86 -12.15
CA LEU A 140 0.49 4.69 -11.74
C LEU A 140 0.00 5.85 -10.86
N SER A 141 0.83 6.31 -9.93
CA SER A 141 0.46 7.37 -8.99
C SER A 141 0.33 8.73 -9.67
N GLU A 142 1.21 9.03 -10.63
CA GLU A 142 1.13 10.25 -11.44
C GLU A 142 -0.13 10.26 -12.32
N ALA A 143 -0.43 9.13 -12.99
CA ALA A 143 -1.66 8.99 -13.77
C ALA A 143 -2.90 9.17 -12.89
N LEU A 144 -2.94 8.48 -11.75
CA LEU A 144 -4.04 8.55 -10.79
C LEU A 144 -4.25 9.98 -10.27
N TYR A 145 -3.18 10.71 -9.96
CA TYR A 145 -3.28 12.11 -9.53
C TYR A 145 -3.98 12.98 -10.58
N HIS A 146 -3.61 12.84 -11.84
CA HIS A 146 -4.24 13.59 -12.93
C HIS A 146 -5.71 13.17 -13.13
N GLU A 147 -6.00 11.87 -13.15
CA GLU A 147 -7.36 11.33 -13.29
C GLU A 147 -8.29 11.83 -12.18
N LEU A 148 -7.85 11.79 -10.92
CA LEU A 148 -8.61 12.28 -9.78
C LEU A 148 -8.81 13.80 -9.83
N SER A 149 -7.80 14.56 -10.25
CA SER A 149 -7.93 16.01 -10.39
C SER A 149 -9.05 16.44 -11.34
N PHE A 150 -9.38 15.62 -12.33
CA PHE A 150 -10.47 15.87 -13.27
C PHE A 150 -11.81 15.29 -12.83
N SER A 151 -11.80 14.09 -12.25
CA SER A 151 -13.03 13.32 -11.97
C SER A 151 -13.52 13.45 -10.54
N HIS A 152 -12.60 13.54 -9.57
CA HIS A 152 -12.88 13.52 -8.13
C HIS A 152 -11.90 14.41 -7.36
N PRO A 153 -11.97 15.76 -7.52
CA PRO A 153 -11.03 16.69 -6.91
C PRO A 153 -11.02 16.67 -5.37
N GLU A 154 -12.03 16.03 -4.76
CA GLU A 154 -12.10 15.78 -3.31
C GLU A 154 -11.19 14.63 -2.85
N VAL A 155 -10.58 13.87 -3.78
CA VAL A 155 -9.67 12.76 -3.49
C VAL A 155 -8.26 13.11 -3.95
N GLY A 156 -7.32 13.17 -3.01
CA GLY A 156 -5.90 13.37 -3.31
C GLY A 156 -5.15 12.06 -3.53
N ALA A 157 -4.10 12.10 -4.34
CA ALA A 157 -3.14 11.01 -4.47
C ALA A 157 -1.71 11.53 -4.27
N SER A 158 -0.87 10.73 -3.59
CA SER A 158 0.55 11.01 -3.39
C SER A 158 1.38 9.75 -3.63
N VAL A 159 2.59 9.94 -4.12
CA VAL A 159 3.61 8.90 -4.17
C VAL A 159 4.76 9.25 -3.23
N LEU A 160 5.08 8.32 -2.34
CA LEU A 160 6.20 8.45 -1.41
C LEU A 160 7.41 7.70 -1.98
N CYS A 161 8.52 8.40 -2.19
CA CYS A 161 9.75 7.84 -2.76
C CYS A 161 10.89 7.87 -1.73
N PRO A 162 10.85 7.08 -0.66
CA PRO A 162 11.85 7.13 0.39
C PRO A 162 13.20 6.60 -0.09
N GLY A 163 14.28 7.11 0.51
CA GLY A 163 15.59 6.51 0.46
C GLY A 163 15.69 5.28 1.38
N TRP A 164 16.87 5.06 1.96
CA TRP A 164 17.07 3.97 2.90
C TRP A 164 16.33 4.24 4.22
N VAL A 165 15.40 3.37 4.55
CA VAL A 165 14.66 3.39 5.82
C VAL A 165 14.91 2.07 6.55
N ARG A 166 15.11 2.11 7.85
CA ARG A 166 15.31 0.92 8.67
C ARG A 166 13.99 0.16 8.81
N THR A 167 13.79 -0.86 8.00
CA THR A 167 12.59 -1.71 7.96
C THR A 167 12.97 -3.18 7.85
N ARG A 168 11.96 -4.07 7.85
CA ARG A 168 12.11 -5.52 7.65
C ARG A 168 11.77 -5.93 6.21
N ILE A 169 12.13 -5.12 5.21
CA ILE A 169 11.78 -5.33 3.79
C ILE A 169 12.52 -6.52 3.13
N HIS A 170 13.49 -7.12 3.81
CA HIS A 170 14.32 -8.24 3.32
C HIS A 170 13.84 -9.56 3.87
#